data_17f19f8a8293d35a2cefe3bffbfc12ba
#
_entry.id   17f19f8a8293d35a2cefe3bffbfc12ba
#
_cell.length_a   1.000
_cell.length_b   1.000
_cell.length_c   1.000
_cell.angle_alpha   90.00
_cell.angle_beta   90.00
_cell.angle_gamma   90.00
#
_symmetry.space_group_name_H-M   'P 1'
#
loop_
_entity.id
_entity.type
_entity.pdbx_description
1 polymer ?
#
loop_
_entity_poly.entity_id
_entity_poly.type
_entity_poly.pdbx_seq_one_letter_code
_entity_poly.pdbx_strand_id
1 'polypeptide(L)'
;ASCIPTAVLSTHTGGFEGYTFRDLTEDLPAFLAHWKELGFEFDAVYSGYLGSPEQAEILEAFVETQKPETLFFVDPVMGDFGSLYPGFDDGMVRAMRKLIGKADLILPNMTEASLLLGIPYQEPPYSEEYVNKIVRELAAVGPQFVILTGIGLEEGQTGAAVYDSAADQVDFIETEQLPGSFHGTGDVFSSLVLAGLMNGKPLTEAVRIAVDLTAEAIARTIVRKRPAREGVDFEG
;
A
#
# COMPACT_ATOMS: atom_id res chain seq x y z
N ALA A 1 11.88 -6.68 12.62
CA ALA A 1 10.61 -6.94 11.95
C ALA A 1 10.40 -8.43 11.80
N SER A 2 9.14 -8.88 11.87
CA SER A 2 8.74 -10.26 11.59
C SER A 2 7.84 -10.25 10.37
N CYS A 3 7.92 -11.28 9.51
CA CYS A 3 7.14 -11.38 8.29
C CYS A 3 6.35 -12.68 8.29
N ILE A 4 5.06 -12.58 7.95
CA ILE A 4 4.22 -13.76 7.64
C ILE A 4 4.01 -13.79 6.13
N PRO A 5 4.45 -14.86 5.44
CA PRO A 5 4.17 -15.00 4.02
C PRO A 5 2.69 -15.37 3.80
N THR A 6 2.01 -14.59 2.96
CA THR A 6 0.64 -14.85 2.54
C THR A 6 0.57 -15.77 1.33
N ALA A 7 1.61 -15.72 0.50
CA ALA A 7 1.82 -16.61 -0.63
C ALA A 7 3.32 -16.73 -0.95
N VAL A 8 3.72 -17.83 -1.60
CA VAL A 8 5.06 -18.02 -2.15
C VAL A 8 4.96 -18.20 -3.64
N LEU A 9 5.68 -17.38 -4.37
CA LEU A 9 5.78 -17.42 -5.82
C LEU A 9 7.23 -17.66 -6.24
N SER A 10 7.44 -18.37 -7.37
CA SER A 10 8.79 -18.56 -7.94
C SER A 10 9.37 -17.27 -8.52
N THR A 11 8.51 -16.35 -8.97
CA THR A 11 8.79 -14.98 -9.38
C THR A 11 7.56 -14.14 -9.06
N HIS A 12 7.68 -12.81 -9.02
CA HIS A 12 6.49 -11.97 -9.00
C HIS A 12 5.72 -12.07 -10.34
N THR A 13 4.50 -11.54 -10.39
CA THR A 13 3.59 -11.72 -11.53
C THR A 13 3.82 -10.73 -12.67
N GLY A 14 4.53 -9.64 -12.42
CA GLY A 14 4.74 -8.56 -13.39
C GLY A 14 5.84 -8.88 -14.40
N GLY A 15 5.46 -9.19 -15.66
CA GLY A 15 6.39 -9.45 -16.74
C GLY A 15 7.06 -10.83 -16.73
N PHE A 16 6.62 -11.74 -15.88
CA PHE A 16 7.00 -13.16 -15.87
C PHE A 16 5.77 -14.03 -16.14
N GLU A 17 5.98 -15.08 -16.92
CA GLU A 17 4.97 -16.10 -17.22
C GLU A 17 5.38 -17.47 -16.65
N GLY A 18 4.40 -18.33 -16.38
CA GLY A 18 4.65 -19.71 -15.93
C GLY A 18 5.21 -19.82 -14.51
N TYR A 19 5.07 -18.78 -13.70
CA TYR A 19 5.46 -18.83 -12.29
C TYR A 19 4.61 -19.85 -11.52
N THR A 20 5.21 -20.44 -10.48
CA THR A 20 4.46 -21.25 -9.53
C THR A 20 3.89 -20.35 -8.44
N PHE A 21 2.70 -20.69 -7.97
CA PHE A 21 2.02 -19.98 -6.88
C PHE A 21 1.57 -20.98 -5.82
N ARG A 22 1.92 -20.70 -4.58
CA ARG A 22 1.41 -21.42 -3.41
C ARG A 22 0.76 -20.46 -2.46
N ASP A 23 -0.54 -20.60 -2.30
CA ASP A 23 -1.32 -19.91 -1.27
C ASP A 23 -0.98 -20.48 0.12
N LEU A 24 -0.89 -19.62 1.12
CA LEU A 24 -0.57 -19.99 2.51
C LEU A 24 -1.71 -19.64 3.49
N THR A 25 -2.93 -19.48 2.99
CA THR A 25 -4.10 -19.13 3.82
C THR A 25 -4.27 -20.12 4.98
N GLU A 26 -4.13 -21.43 4.72
CA GLU A 26 -4.28 -22.48 5.74
C GLU A 26 -3.17 -22.44 6.80
N ASP A 27 -1.99 -21.88 6.48
CA ASP A 27 -0.84 -21.83 7.39
C ASP A 27 -0.89 -20.60 8.32
N LEU A 28 -1.56 -19.51 7.92
CA LEU A 28 -1.59 -18.24 8.66
C LEU A 28 -2.08 -18.37 10.11
N PRO A 29 -3.18 -19.08 10.41
CA PRO A 29 -3.65 -19.21 11.78
C PRO A 29 -2.62 -19.85 12.70
N ALA A 30 -1.85 -20.84 12.19
CA ALA A 30 -0.82 -21.52 12.98
C ALA A 30 0.37 -20.61 13.28
N PHE A 31 0.80 -19.79 12.29
CA PHE A 31 1.87 -18.80 12.51
C PHE A 31 1.47 -17.76 13.55
N LEU A 32 0.27 -17.21 13.46
CA LEU A 32 -0.24 -16.19 14.37
C LEU A 32 -0.44 -16.74 15.79
N ALA A 33 -0.96 -17.97 15.91
CA ALA A 33 -1.11 -18.64 17.19
C ALA A 33 0.25 -18.84 17.88
N HIS A 34 1.27 -19.28 17.13
CA HIS A 34 2.62 -19.48 17.68
C HIS A 34 3.25 -18.15 18.14
N TRP A 35 3.07 -17.06 17.39
CA TRP A 35 3.55 -15.74 17.81
C TRP A 35 2.88 -15.27 19.09
N LYS A 36 1.58 -15.54 19.23
CA LYS A 36 0.84 -15.24 20.45
C LYS A 36 1.36 -16.06 21.65
N GLU A 37 1.63 -17.36 21.46
CA GLU A 37 2.22 -18.21 22.51
C GLU A 37 3.62 -17.74 22.94
N LEU A 38 4.41 -17.22 22.01
CA LEU A 38 5.72 -16.63 22.29
C LEU A 38 5.64 -15.23 22.94
N GLY A 39 4.45 -14.64 23.04
CA GLY A 39 4.25 -13.32 23.61
C GLY A 39 4.83 -12.20 22.73
N PHE A 40 4.82 -12.36 21.41
CA PHE A 40 5.26 -11.29 20.51
C PHE A 40 4.31 -10.10 20.59
N GLU A 41 4.90 -8.93 20.73
CA GLU A 41 4.21 -7.64 20.71
C GLU A 41 4.74 -6.81 19.54
N PHE A 42 3.84 -6.11 18.88
CA PHE A 42 4.18 -5.32 17.69
C PHE A 42 3.82 -3.85 17.91
N ASP A 43 4.70 -2.95 17.49
CA ASP A 43 4.44 -1.51 17.46
C ASP A 43 3.61 -1.14 16.24
N ALA A 44 3.71 -1.93 15.16
CA ALA A 44 2.91 -1.79 13.96
C ALA A 44 2.64 -3.14 13.31
N VAL A 45 1.48 -3.26 12.67
CA VAL A 45 1.12 -4.33 11.75
C VAL A 45 0.92 -3.70 10.37
N TYR A 46 1.73 -4.12 9.40
CA TYR A 46 1.63 -3.68 8.01
C TYR A 46 1.10 -4.80 7.14
N SER A 47 0.08 -4.50 6.36
CA SER A 47 -0.48 -5.41 5.36
C SER A 47 -0.16 -4.91 3.95
N GLY A 48 0.50 -5.75 3.17
CA GLY A 48 0.63 -5.61 1.72
C GLY A 48 -0.28 -6.62 1.00
N TYR A 49 0.29 -7.38 0.06
CA TYR A 49 -0.45 -8.35 -0.73
C TYR A 49 -1.13 -9.43 0.13
N LEU A 50 -2.43 -9.59 -0.04
CA LEU A 50 -3.25 -10.68 0.49
C LEU A 50 -3.82 -11.49 -0.67
N GLY A 51 -3.66 -12.81 -0.65
CA GLY A 51 -4.04 -13.70 -1.76
C GLY A 51 -5.54 -14.01 -1.81
N SER A 52 -6.29 -13.77 -0.74
CA SER A 52 -7.71 -14.11 -0.67
C SER A 52 -8.48 -13.24 0.32
N PRO A 53 -9.82 -13.14 0.19
CA PRO A 53 -10.68 -12.52 1.20
C PRO A 53 -10.51 -13.13 2.60
N GLU A 54 -10.29 -14.44 2.68
CA GLU A 54 -10.09 -15.15 3.95
C GLU A 54 -8.83 -14.67 4.67
N GLN A 55 -7.74 -14.38 3.94
CA GLN A 55 -6.53 -13.80 4.53
C GLN A 55 -6.79 -12.43 5.16
N ALA A 56 -7.64 -11.61 4.53
CA ALA A 56 -8.04 -10.33 5.10
C ALA A 56 -8.83 -10.51 6.41
N GLU A 57 -9.71 -11.52 6.49
CA GLU A 57 -10.46 -11.84 7.71
C GLU A 57 -9.54 -12.36 8.83
N ILE A 58 -8.56 -13.21 8.49
CA ILE A 58 -7.56 -13.70 9.44
C ILE A 58 -6.74 -12.53 10.00
N LEU A 59 -6.31 -11.60 9.13
CA LEU A 59 -5.56 -10.42 9.55
C LEU A 59 -6.40 -9.49 10.43
N GLU A 60 -7.66 -9.24 10.07
CA GLU A 60 -8.59 -8.44 10.90
C GLU A 60 -8.68 -9.03 12.31
N ALA A 61 -8.92 -10.34 12.42
CA ALA A 61 -8.99 -11.02 13.70
C ALA A 61 -7.66 -10.94 14.49
N PHE A 62 -6.53 -11.00 13.81
CA PHE A 62 -5.22 -10.84 14.45
C PHE A 62 -5.01 -9.42 15.00
N VAL A 63 -5.32 -8.40 14.22
CA VAL A 63 -5.16 -7.00 14.64
C VAL A 63 -6.04 -6.68 15.86
N GLU A 64 -7.24 -7.22 15.94
CA GLU A 64 -8.12 -7.06 17.11
C GLU A 64 -7.52 -7.63 18.42
N THR A 65 -6.50 -8.48 18.32
CA THR A 65 -5.79 -9.02 19.52
C THR A 65 -4.58 -8.17 19.91
N GLN A 66 -4.20 -7.19 19.12
CA GLN A 66 -3.05 -6.34 19.40
C GLN A 66 -3.38 -5.25 20.43
N LYS A 67 -2.34 -4.55 20.88
CA LYS A 67 -2.50 -3.40 21.77
C LYS A 67 -3.19 -2.24 21.06
N PRO A 68 -3.96 -1.40 21.77
CA PRO A 68 -4.62 -0.25 21.18
C PRO A 68 -3.65 0.75 20.49
N GLU A 69 -2.39 0.78 20.92
CA GLU A 69 -1.35 1.66 20.40
C GLU A 69 -0.63 1.07 19.18
N THR A 70 -0.89 -0.20 18.83
CA THR A 70 -0.30 -0.83 17.65
C THR A 70 -0.85 -0.19 16.38
N LEU A 71 0.00 0.47 15.60
CA LEU A 71 -0.38 1.07 14.32
C LEU A 71 -0.83 -0.02 13.34
N PHE A 72 -2.06 0.03 12.87
CA PHE A 72 -2.52 -0.81 11.77
C PHE A 72 -2.47 -0.06 10.45
N PHE A 73 -1.49 -0.42 9.60
CA PHE A 73 -1.23 0.17 8.32
C PHE A 73 -1.59 -0.79 7.19
N VAL A 74 -2.53 -0.42 6.33
CA VAL A 74 -2.98 -1.24 5.20
C VAL A 74 -2.61 -0.59 3.87
N ASP A 75 -1.81 -1.31 3.09
CA ASP A 75 -1.62 -1.10 1.66
C ASP A 75 -2.60 -2.05 0.94
N PRO A 76 -3.70 -1.54 0.35
CA PRO A 76 -4.77 -2.39 -0.18
C PRO A 76 -4.45 -2.95 -1.57
N VAL A 77 -3.30 -3.61 -1.68
CA VAL A 77 -2.74 -4.14 -2.94
C VAL A 77 -3.74 -5.03 -3.67
N MET A 78 -4.44 -4.49 -4.67
CA MET A 78 -5.42 -5.27 -5.45
C MET A 78 -5.54 -4.86 -6.91
N GLY A 79 -4.96 -3.74 -7.35
CA GLY A 79 -5.11 -3.32 -8.73
C GLY A 79 -4.24 -2.14 -9.12
N ASP A 80 -4.12 -1.94 -10.43
CA ASP A 80 -3.41 -0.81 -11.03
C ASP A 80 -4.00 -0.47 -12.42
N PHE A 81 -3.76 0.75 -12.92
CA PHE A 81 -4.24 1.20 -14.23
C PHE A 81 -5.75 0.95 -14.47
N GLY A 82 -6.58 1.20 -13.46
CA GLY A 82 -8.03 1.06 -13.52
C GLY A 82 -8.56 -0.38 -13.48
N SER A 83 -7.72 -1.38 -13.20
CA SER A 83 -8.09 -2.79 -13.24
C SER A 83 -7.59 -3.57 -12.02
N LEU A 84 -8.38 -4.56 -11.60
CA LEU A 84 -7.94 -5.54 -10.60
C LEU A 84 -6.79 -6.39 -11.15
N TYR A 85 -5.90 -6.83 -10.27
CA TYR A 85 -4.88 -7.82 -10.61
C TYR A 85 -5.52 -9.17 -10.99
N PRO A 86 -4.87 -9.96 -11.86
CA PRO A 86 -5.36 -11.27 -12.23
C PRO A 86 -5.64 -12.15 -11.01
N GLY A 87 -6.80 -12.78 -10.98
CA GLY A 87 -7.24 -13.66 -9.90
C GLY A 87 -8.04 -12.99 -8.80
N PHE A 88 -8.14 -11.65 -8.80
CA PHE A 88 -9.00 -10.92 -7.87
C PHE A 88 -10.36 -10.61 -8.49
N ASP A 89 -11.36 -10.48 -7.63
CA ASP A 89 -12.74 -10.17 -7.97
C ASP A 89 -13.36 -9.19 -6.96
N ASP A 90 -14.66 -8.92 -7.12
CA ASP A 90 -15.40 -8.07 -6.20
C ASP A 90 -15.41 -8.58 -4.75
N GLY A 91 -15.17 -9.87 -4.53
CA GLY A 91 -15.03 -10.45 -3.20
C GLY A 91 -13.81 -9.87 -2.48
N MET A 92 -12.68 -9.77 -3.20
CA MET A 92 -11.46 -9.15 -2.68
C MET A 92 -11.66 -7.65 -2.38
N VAL A 93 -12.34 -6.92 -3.27
CA VAL A 93 -12.64 -5.49 -3.04
C VAL A 93 -13.48 -5.30 -1.77
N ARG A 94 -14.49 -6.14 -1.56
CA ARG A 94 -15.32 -6.09 -0.34
C ARG A 94 -14.50 -6.41 0.92
N ALA A 95 -13.64 -7.41 0.86
CA ALA A 95 -12.77 -7.78 1.99
C ALA A 95 -11.79 -6.66 2.33
N MET A 96 -11.12 -6.09 1.32
CA MET A 96 -10.23 -4.93 1.50
C MET A 96 -10.98 -3.71 2.04
N ARG A 97 -12.19 -3.43 1.54
CA ARG A 97 -13.00 -2.33 2.07
C ARG A 97 -13.35 -2.52 3.56
N LYS A 98 -13.60 -3.75 3.98
CA LYS A 98 -13.82 -4.07 5.40
C LYS A 98 -12.54 -3.88 6.21
N LEU A 99 -11.42 -4.36 5.69
CA LEU A 99 -10.12 -4.31 6.35
C LEU A 99 -9.65 -2.87 6.57
N ILE A 100 -9.74 -1.99 5.55
CA ILE A 100 -9.37 -0.58 5.69
C ILE A 100 -10.23 0.17 6.71
N GLY A 101 -11.47 -0.28 6.94
CA GLY A 101 -12.34 0.27 7.99
C GLY A 101 -11.83 0.04 9.42
N LYS A 102 -10.82 -0.82 9.59
CA LYS A 102 -10.15 -1.11 10.87
C LYS A 102 -8.74 -0.49 10.96
N ALA A 103 -8.24 0.03 9.84
CA ALA A 103 -6.89 0.57 9.76
C ALA A 103 -6.80 1.99 10.36
N ASP A 104 -5.65 2.31 10.94
CA ASP A 104 -5.30 3.68 11.32
C ASP A 104 -4.83 4.49 10.12
N LEU A 105 -4.07 3.84 9.22
CA LEU A 105 -3.47 4.40 8.04
C LEU A 105 -3.70 3.49 6.83
N ILE A 106 -4.07 4.08 5.69
CA ILE A 106 -4.16 3.36 4.41
C ILE A 106 -3.33 4.05 3.33
N LEU A 107 -2.84 3.24 2.36
CA LEU A 107 -1.98 3.72 1.29
C LEU A 107 -2.45 3.20 -0.08
N PRO A 108 -3.65 3.55 -0.56
CA PRO A 108 -4.11 3.15 -1.88
C PRO A 108 -3.47 3.97 -2.99
N ASN A 109 -3.36 3.37 -4.19
CA ASN A 109 -3.26 4.12 -5.44
C ASN A 109 -4.66 4.55 -5.93
N MET A 110 -4.75 5.34 -7.03
CA MET A 110 -6.04 5.83 -7.53
C MET A 110 -6.96 4.70 -8.02
N THR A 111 -6.40 3.61 -8.55
CA THR A 111 -7.20 2.43 -8.94
C THR A 111 -7.86 1.78 -7.74
N GLU A 112 -7.09 1.54 -6.71
CA GLU A 112 -7.55 0.93 -5.46
C GLU A 112 -8.57 1.84 -4.75
N ALA A 113 -8.30 3.15 -4.71
CA ALA A 113 -9.24 4.13 -4.20
C ALA A 113 -10.59 4.08 -4.94
N SER A 114 -10.53 4.02 -6.28
CA SER A 114 -11.74 3.94 -7.11
C SER A 114 -12.53 2.65 -6.86
N LEU A 115 -11.83 1.51 -6.76
CA LEU A 115 -12.44 0.21 -6.46
C LEU A 115 -13.06 0.20 -5.05
N LEU A 116 -12.35 0.70 -4.05
CA LEU A 116 -12.81 0.77 -2.66
C LEU A 116 -14.04 1.67 -2.51
N LEU A 117 -14.12 2.76 -3.26
CA LEU A 117 -15.25 3.70 -3.23
C LEU A 117 -16.38 3.31 -4.19
N GLY A 118 -16.14 2.39 -5.14
CA GLY A 118 -17.11 2.01 -6.16
C GLY A 118 -17.39 3.11 -7.17
N ILE A 119 -16.38 3.91 -7.51
CA ILE A 119 -16.45 5.01 -8.47
C ILE A 119 -15.62 4.70 -9.72
N PRO A 120 -15.90 5.35 -10.87
CA PRO A 120 -15.07 5.19 -12.06
C PRO A 120 -13.63 5.66 -11.84
N TYR A 121 -12.67 4.86 -12.31
CA TYR A 121 -11.27 5.25 -12.36
C TYR A 121 -11.06 6.44 -13.32
N GLN A 122 -10.17 7.34 -12.96
CA GLN A 122 -9.70 8.44 -13.79
C GLN A 122 -8.18 8.38 -13.90
N GLU A 123 -7.65 8.80 -15.05
CA GLU A 123 -6.22 8.95 -15.25
C GLU A 123 -5.74 10.36 -14.85
N PRO A 124 -4.43 10.50 -14.47
CA PRO A 124 -3.85 11.80 -14.19
C PRO A 124 -3.79 12.68 -15.47
N PRO A 125 -3.62 14.01 -15.36
CA PRO A 125 -3.51 14.76 -14.10
C PRO A 125 -4.85 14.93 -13.39
N TYR A 126 -4.81 15.04 -12.07
CA TYR A 126 -6.00 15.19 -11.22
C TYR A 126 -6.16 16.63 -10.76
N SER A 127 -7.41 17.09 -10.56
CA SER A 127 -7.62 18.35 -9.86
C SER A 127 -7.47 18.15 -8.33
N GLU A 128 -6.99 19.17 -7.63
CA GLU A 128 -6.93 19.16 -6.16
C GLU A 128 -8.31 18.86 -5.55
N GLU A 129 -9.39 19.45 -6.11
CA GLU A 129 -10.75 19.21 -5.65
C GLU A 129 -11.13 17.73 -5.71
N TYR A 130 -10.78 17.05 -6.81
CA TYR A 130 -11.05 15.62 -6.98
C TYR A 130 -10.27 14.78 -5.97
N VAL A 131 -8.97 15.03 -5.81
CA VAL A 131 -8.13 14.31 -4.83
C VAL A 131 -8.62 14.55 -3.41
N ASN A 132 -8.93 15.80 -3.05
CA ASN A 132 -9.48 16.19 -1.76
C ASN A 132 -10.79 15.45 -1.44
N LYS A 133 -11.67 15.25 -2.44
CA LYS A 133 -12.89 14.47 -2.30
C LYS A 133 -12.57 13.00 -2.02
N ILE A 134 -11.69 12.39 -2.82
CA ILE A 134 -11.33 10.97 -2.72
C ILE A 134 -10.75 10.62 -1.34
N VAL A 135 -9.79 11.40 -0.85
CA VAL A 135 -9.14 11.10 0.45
C VAL A 135 -10.13 11.22 1.62
N ARG A 136 -11.08 12.17 1.55
CA ARG A 136 -12.13 12.30 2.58
C ARG A 136 -13.15 11.17 2.52
N GLU A 137 -13.54 10.72 1.33
CA GLU A 137 -14.44 9.59 1.17
C GLU A 137 -13.80 8.29 1.66
N LEU A 138 -12.50 8.11 1.42
CA LEU A 138 -11.73 6.98 1.96
C LEU A 138 -11.64 7.02 3.49
N ALA A 139 -11.32 8.18 4.07
CA ALA A 139 -11.27 8.35 5.52
C ALA A 139 -12.63 8.13 6.19
N ALA A 140 -13.73 8.44 5.51
CA ALA A 140 -15.09 8.17 5.99
C ALA A 140 -15.40 6.66 6.11
N VAL A 141 -14.58 5.78 5.53
CA VAL A 141 -14.69 4.32 5.71
C VAL A 141 -14.16 3.89 7.08
N GLY A 142 -13.18 4.60 7.65
CA GLY A 142 -12.64 4.31 8.99
C GLY A 142 -11.25 4.87 9.30
N PRO A 143 -10.28 4.86 8.39
CA PRO A 143 -8.91 5.24 8.71
C PRO A 143 -8.79 6.72 9.07
N GLN A 144 -7.96 7.03 10.07
CA GLN A 144 -7.62 8.41 10.39
C GLN A 144 -6.75 9.04 9.31
N PHE A 145 -5.78 8.28 8.80
CA PHE A 145 -4.81 8.76 7.81
C PHE A 145 -4.99 8.07 6.47
N VAL A 146 -4.95 8.86 5.39
CA VAL A 146 -4.99 8.36 4.01
C VAL A 146 -3.80 8.91 3.25
N ILE A 147 -2.99 8.05 2.65
CA ILE A 147 -1.94 8.41 1.70
C ILE A 147 -2.38 7.91 0.33
N LEU A 148 -2.85 8.81 -0.53
CA LEU A 148 -3.24 8.47 -1.89
C LEU A 148 -2.03 8.63 -2.81
N THR A 149 -1.55 7.52 -3.40
CA THR A 149 -0.31 7.48 -4.19
C THR A 149 -0.56 7.60 -5.69
N GLY A 150 0.50 7.91 -6.44
CA GLY A 150 0.43 8.10 -7.90
C GLY A 150 -0.32 9.37 -8.29
N ILE A 151 -0.35 10.38 -7.41
CA ILE A 151 -1.04 11.64 -7.64
C ILE A 151 -0.10 12.59 -8.37
N GLY A 152 -0.58 13.12 -9.50
CA GLY A 152 0.03 14.23 -10.22
C GLY A 152 -1.05 15.27 -10.53
N LEU A 153 -0.88 16.49 -10.04
CA LEU A 153 -1.79 17.61 -10.29
C LEU A 153 -1.51 18.28 -11.63
N GLU A 154 -0.28 18.16 -12.12
CA GLU A 154 0.15 18.66 -13.42
C GLU A 154 0.75 17.53 -14.26
N GLU A 155 0.78 17.71 -15.59
CA GLU A 155 1.42 16.77 -16.50
C GLU A 155 2.93 16.64 -16.19
N GLY A 156 3.42 15.40 -16.13
CA GLY A 156 4.82 15.12 -15.79
C GLY A 156 5.15 15.16 -14.29
N GLN A 157 4.16 15.29 -13.42
CA GLN A 157 4.32 15.18 -11.97
C GLN A 157 3.68 13.88 -11.45
N THR A 158 4.22 13.40 -10.33
CA THR A 158 3.68 12.27 -9.56
C THR A 158 4.03 12.45 -8.08
N GLY A 159 3.36 11.73 -7.21
CA GLY A 159 3.64 11.81 -5.78
C GLY A 159 2.52 11.22 -4.93
N ALA A 160 2.22 11.87 -3.83
CA ALA A 160 1.18 11.45 -2.91
C ALA A 160 0.39 12.64 -2.34
N ALA A 161 -0.90 12.41 -2.07
CA ALA A 161 -1.71 13.26 -1.23
C ALA A 161 -1.86 12.63 0.15
N VAL A 162 -1.55 13.38 1.20
CA VAL A 162 -1.60 12.94 2.60
C VAL A 162 -2.76 13.64 3.29
N TYR A 163 -3.70 12.87 3.81
CA TYR A 163 -4.86 13.40 4.53
C TYR A 163 -4.86 12.93 5.98
N ASP A 164 -5.03 13.88 6.88
CA ASP A 164 -5.32 13.66 8.30
C ASP A 164 -6.77 14.09 8.58
N SER A 165 -7.63 13.14 8.88
CA SER A 165 -9.05 13.40 9.13
C SER A 165 -9.30 14.17 10.44
N ALA A 166 -8.39 14.08 11.41
CA ALA A 166 -8.52 14.82 12.66
C ALA A 166 -8.21 16.32 12.47
N ALA A 167 -7.30 16.66 11.57
CA ALA A 167 -6.95 18.03 11.22
C ALA A 167 -7.79 18.59 10.06
N ASP A 168 -8.50 17.72 9.32
CA ASP A 168 -9.14 18.00 8.02
C ASP A 168 -8.20 18.69 7.02
N GLN A 169 -6.93 18.24 6.99
CA GLN A 169 -5.87 18.81 6.17
C GLN A 169 -5.41 17.82 5.12
N VAL A 170 -5.23 18.29 3.89
CA VAL A 170 -4.58 17.53 2.80
C VAL A 170 -3.29 18.23 2.41
N ASP A 171 -2.18 17.48 2.44
CA ASP A 171 -0.88 17.93 1.95
C ASP A 171 -0.55 17.20 0.66
N PHE A 172 -0.09 17.93 -0.36
CA PHE A 172 0.38 17.35 -1.63
C PHE A 172 1.91 17.33 -1.63
N ILE A 173 2.48 16.17 -1.94
CA ILE A 173 3.91 15.93 -2.01
C ILE A 173 4.20 15.35 -3.38
N GLU A 174 4.71 16.18 -4.29
CA GLU A 174 4.94 15.83 -5.68
C GLU A 174 6.42 15.88 -6.04
N THR A 175 6.78 15.13 -7.06
CA THR A 175 8.10 15.07 -7.69
C THR A 175 7.93 14.90 -9.19
N GLU A 176 9.00 15.07 -9.96
CA GLU A 176 9.00 14.80 -11.39
C GLU A 176 8.71 13.32 -11.68
N GLN A 177 7.78 13.07 -12.60
CA GLN A 177 7.48 11.72 -13.06
C GLN A 177 8.59 11.21 -13.97
N LEU A 178 9.37 10.27 -13.48
CA LEU A 178 10.39 9.61 -14.28
C LEU A 178 9.78 8.59 -15.25
N PRO A 179 10.38 8.40 -16.45
CA PRO A 179 9.85 7.49 -17.46
C PRO A 179 9.94 6.02 -17.02
N GLY A 180 8.92 5.25 -17.36
CA GLY A 180 8.84 3.81 -17.08
C GLY A 180 7.96 3.47 -15.88
N SER A 181 7.66 2.18 -15.75
CA SER A 181 6.97 1.60 -14.60
C SER A 181 7.82 0.46 -14.07
N PHE A 182 8.11 0.46 -12.78
CA PHE A 182 8.98 -0.52 -12.14
C PHE A 182 8.23 -1.21 -11.00
N HIS A 183 8.31 -2.54 -10.99
CA HIS A 183 7.69 -3.32 -9.92
C HIS A 183 8.37 -3.08 -8.58
N GLY A 184 7.59 -3.14 -7.50
CA GLY A 184 8.08 -2.97 -6.13
C GLY A 184 8.24 -1.52 -5.67
N THR A 185 7.90 -0.52 -6.50
CA THR A 185 7.93 0.90 -6.08
C THR A 185 6.95 1.18 -4.94
N GLY A 186 5.75 0.58 -4.98
CA GLY A 186 4.75 0.68 -3.92
C GLY A 186 5.27 0.08 -2.61
N ASP A 187 5.87 -1.11 -2.66
CA ASP A 187 6.42 -1.79 -1.48
C ASP A 187 7.58 -1.03 -0.84
N VAL A 188 8.46 -0.44 -1.67
CA VAL A 188 9.55 0.43 -1.18
C VAL A 188 8.97 1.68 -0.53
N PHE A 189 8.03 2.34 -1.20
CA PHE A 189 7.38 3.55 -0.71
C PHE A 189 6.70 3.32 0.65
N SER A 190 5.83 2.32 0.75
CA SER A 190 5.09 1.99 1.98
C SER A 190 6.03 1.59 3.12
N SER A 191 7.10 0.83 2.81
CA SER A 191 8.12 0.46 3.80
C SER A 191 8.88 1.67 4.33
N LEU A 192 9.20 2.66 3.48
CA LEU A 192 9.85 3.91 3.87
C LEU A 192 8.93 4.77 4.73
N VAL A 193 7.64 4.87 4.38
CA VAL A 193 6.64 5.56 5.21
C VAL A 193 6.58 4.93 6.60
N LEU A 194 6.41 3.60 6.66
CA LEU A 194 6.36 2.89 7.94
C LEU A 194 7.64 3.10 8.75
N ALA A 195 8.81 2.98 8.12
CA ALA A 195 10.10 3.20 8.79
C ALA A 195 10.19 4.63 9.35
N GLY A 196 9.73 5.64 8.60
CA GLY A 196 9.69 7.03 9.08
C GLY A 196 8.82 7.17 10.33
N LEU A 197 7.60 6.63 10.31
CA LEU A 197 6.67 6.66 11.44
C LEU A 197 7.24 5.95 12.67
N MET A 198 7.82 4.77 12.50
CA MET A 198 8.43 4.00 13.60
C MET A 198 9.68 4.68 14.18
N ASN A 199 10.30 5.61 13.44
CA ASN A 199 11.38 6.49 13.94
C ASN A 199 10.86 7.86 14.44
N GLY A 200 9.56 8.01 14.67
CA GLY A 200 8.95 9.19 15.27
C GLY A 200 8.84 10.40 14.34
N LYS A 201 8.93 10.20 13.02
CA LYS A 201 8.72 11.28 12.04
C LYS A 201 7.24 11.64 11.95
N PRO A 202 6.90 12.93 11.78
CA PRO A 202 5.55 13.32 11.37
C PRO A 202 5.17 12.65 10.03
N LEU A 203 3.88 12.34 9.84
CA LEU A 203 3.40 11.62 8.67
C LEU A 203 3.82 12.27 7.35
N THR A 204 3.58 13.59 7.21
CA THR A 204 3.96 14.34 5.98
C THR A 204 5.47 14.30 5.72
N GLU A 205 6.32 14.32 6.78
CA GLU A 205 7.77 14.18 6.63
C GLU A 205 8.16 12.76 6.19
N ALA A 206 7.55 11.73 6.78
CA ALA A 206 7.78 10.34 6.38
C ALA A 206 7.41 10.09 4.91
N VAL A 207 6.27 10.63 4.46
CA VAL A 207 5.84 10.54 3.07
C VAL A 207 6.77 11.31 2.13
N ARG A 208 7.25 12.50 2.50
CA ARG A 208 8.22 13.26 1.70
C ARG A 208 9.51 12.47 1.48
N ILE A 209 10.06 11.89 2.56
CA ILE A 209 11.24 11.01 2.49
C ILE A 209 10.97 9.82 1.57
N ALA A 210 9.78 9.22 1.65
CA ALA A 210 9.41 8.08 0.82
C ALA A 210 9.31 8.48 -0.67
N VAL A 211 8.71 9.64 -1.00
CA VAL A 211 8.66 10.18 -2.36
C VAL A 211 10.08 10.37 -2.92
N ASP A 212 10.94 11.07 -2.17
CA ASP A 212 12.30 11.40 -2.61
C ASP A 212 13.14 10.13 -2.84
N LEU A 213 13.17 9.21 -1.88
CA LEU A 213 13.97 7.98 -1.97
C LEU A 213 13.45 7.01 -3.03
N THR A 214 12.12 6.95 -3.24
CA THR A 214 11.53 6.13 -4.31
C THR A 214 11.90 6.71 -5.69
N ALA A 215 11.82 8.03 -5.87
CA ALA A 215 12.26 8.70 -7.10
C ALA A 215 13.75 8.46 -7.37
N GLU A 216 14.61 8.53 -6.35
CA GLU A 216 16.04 8.20 -6.48
C GLU A 216 16.25 6.74 -6.89
N ALA A 217 15.52 5.79 -6.31
CA ALA A 217 15.61 4.37 -6.66
C ALA A 217 15.20 4.13 -8.12
N ILE A 218 14.14 4.78 -8.60
CA ILE A 218 13.72 4.76 -10.01
C ILE A 218 14.82 5.34 -10.91
N ALA A 219 15.37 6.50 -10.56
CA ALA A 219 16.44 7.13 -11.32
C ALA A 219 17.67 6.23 -11.44
N ARG A 220 18.10 5.56 -10.35
CA ARG A 220 19.20 4.57 -10.36
C ARG A 220 18.88 3.40 -11.29
N THR A 221 17.65 2.89 -11.24
CA THR A 221 17.19 1.78 -12.10
C THR A 221 17.31 2.13 -13.58
N ILE A 222 16.88 3.33 -13.95
CA ILE A 222 16.98 3.87 -15.33
C ILE A 222 18.45 4.00 -15.76
N VAL A 223 19.29 4.61 -14.93
CA VAL A 223 20.73 4.80 -15.23
C VAL A 223 21.45 3.46 -15.41
N ARG A 224 21.13 2.47 -14.58
CA ARG A 224 21.69 1.10 -14.67
C ARG A 224 21.05 0.27 -15.79
N LYS A 225 20.03 0.79 -16.48
CA LYS A 225 19.30 0.09 -17.55
C LYS A 225 18.76 -1.28 -17.13
N ARG A 226 18.33 -1.42 -15.89
CA ARG A 226 17.73 -2.65 -15.41
C ARG A 226 16.38 -2.90 -16.12
N PRO A 227 16.09 -4.13 -16.54
CA PRO A 227 14.78 -4.47 -17.06
C PRO A 227 13.69 -4.18 -16.02
N ALA A 228 12.57 -3.58 -16.45
CA ALA A 228 11.45 -3.22 -15.55
C ALA A 228 10.95 -4.40 -14.70
N ARG A 229 10.98 -5.61 -15.26
CA ARG A 229 10.60 -6.86 -14.58
C ARG A 229 11.54 -7.27 -13.43
N GLU A 230 12.72 -6.71 -13.33
CA GLU A 230 13.65 -7.02 -12.23
C GLU A 230 13.39 -6.14 -10.99
N GLY A 231 12.43 -5.24 -11.09
CA GLY A 231 12.05 -4.34 -10.02
C GLY A 231 12.95 -3.11 -9.89
N VAL A 232 12.58 -2.25 -8.97
CA VAL A 232 13.29 -1.00 -8.67
C VAL A 232 14.59 -1.28 -7.88
N ASP A 233 15.65 -0.53 -8.18
CA ASP A 233 16.96 -0.64 -7.53
C ASP A 233 17.01 0.18 -6.24
N PHE A 234 16.43 -0.39 -5.17
CA PHE A 234 16.27 0.32 -3.89
C PHE A 234 17.47 0.17 -2.94
N GLU A 235 18.34 -0.81 -3.15
CA GLU A 235 19.48 -1.08 -2.24
C GLU A 235 20.66 -0.10 -2.42
N GLY A 236 20.72 0.66 -3.50
CA GLY A 236 21.72 1.71 -3.72
C GLY A 236 22.91 1.29 -4.56
#